data_43d7ae2bb63a0ae8fc1abd9d93fac14a
#
_entry.id   43d7ae2bb63a0ae8fc1abd9d93fac14a
#
_cell.length_a   1.000
_cell.length_b   1.000
_cell.length_c   1.000
_cell.angle_alpha   90.00
_cell.angle_beta   90.00
_cell.angle_gamma   90.00
#
_symmetry.space_group_name_H-M   'P 1'
#
loop_
_entity.id
_entity.type
_entity.pdbx_description
1 polymer ?
#
loop_
_entity_poly.entity_id
_entity_poly.type
_entity_poly.pdbx_seq_one_letter_code
_entity_poly.pdbx_strand_id
1 'polypeptide(L)'
;MKVAVIGGGPAGAFAAERLASSGIPVTVIDEKLAWEKPCGGGVTARALETYPFLAADKSPARFVERAVLVASTGARVCLRLRKPLAIYSREVLNGLLLDRAQRAGADVVQDRIVDAERRNETWRLQGKRDRYTADFCVVATGARNPLRQMGTELRREDAYVALGYYVPGQLEHIEIQFCKGLEGYIWVFPRTDHLSVGICGKIDSQGTPRLRRMVERYMAEHGLPVERSRFYCHLLPSLAPSSFERNRVAGSGWAAVGDAAGLADPITGEGIFFALRSGDLLADCVIQGRIADYASRLRRQMMDDLQLGARLAGIFYRGRFFFDSITTRMVQFCRRSQRFEDLMQDLIAGRQTYQGLKSRLWRQLGVTLWEIATSVRGGASSADLHEPSKIESPV
;
A
#
# COMPACT_ATOMS: atom_id res chain seq x y z
N MET A 1 -9.14 -30.09 -8.04
CA MET A 1 -9.28 -29.16 -6.87
C MET A 1 -10.01 -27.93 -7.34
N LYS A 2 -11.16 -27.61 -6.74
CA LYS A 2 -11.93 -26.38 -7.01
C LYS A 2 -11.53 -25.31 -5.99
N VAL A 3 -11.20 -24.09 -6.45
CA VAL A 3 -10.74 -23.00 -5.60
C VAL A 3 -11.79 -21.90 -5.52
N ALA A 4 -12.12 -21.45 -4.30
CA ALA A 4 -12.90 -20.24 -4.07
C ALA A 4 -11.96 -19.12 -3.62
N VAL A 5 -12.00 -17.98 -4.34
CA VAL A 5 -11.29 -16.75 -3.98
C VAL A 5 -12.29 -15.79 -3.35
N ILE A 6 -12.15 -15.52 -2.06
CA ILE A 6 -13.06 -14.69 -1.30
C ILE A 6 -12.49 -13.28 -1.24
N GLY A 7 -12.98 -12.41 -2.14
CA GLY A 7 -12.52 -11.04 -2.38
C GLY A 7 -11.83 -10.86 -3.72
N GLY A 8 -12.36 -9.95 -4.54
CA GLY A 8 -11.88 -9.60 -5.90
C GLY A 8 -10.94 -8.40 -5.95
N GLY A 9 -10.30 -8.03 -4.82
CA GLY A 9 -9.24 -7.02 -4.82
C GLY A 9 -7.95 -7.51 -5.51
N PRO A 10 -6.88 -6.67 -5.59
CA PRO A 10 -5.67 -7.00 -6.35
C PRO A 10 -5.07 -8.37 -6.03
N ALA A 11 -5.05 -8.77 -4.77
CA ALA A 11 -4.49 -10.07 -4.36
C ALA A 11 -5.33 -11.25 -4.88
N GLY A 12 -6.66 -11.17 -4.68
CA GLY A 12 -7.57 -12.26 -5.07
C GLY A 12 -7.74 -12.36 -6.58
N ALA A 13 -7.94 -11.23 -7.27
CA ALA A 13 -8.10 -11.21 -8.71
C ALA A 13 -6.84 -11.74 -9.42
N PHE A 14 -5.65 -11.34 -8.98
CA PHE A 14 -4.40 -11.82 -9.57
C PHE A 14 -4.13 -13.32 -9.26
N ALA A 15 -4.41 -13.76 -8.03
CA ALA A 15 -4.34 -15.19 -7.71
C ALA A 15 -5.30 -16.01 -8.59
N ALA A 16 -6.53 -15.52 -8.79
CA ALA A 16 -7.53 -16.17 -9.63
C ALA A 16 -7.08 -16.26 -11.10
N GLU A 17 -6.53 -15.18 -11.67
CA GLU A 17 -5.95 -15.18 -13.02
C GLU A 17 -4.90 -16.28 -13.17
N ARG A 18 -3.92 -16.32 -12.24
CA ARG A 18 -2.83 -17.29 -12.30
C ARG A 18 -3.32 -18.74 -12.19
N LEU A 19 -4.25 -19.01 -11.27
CA LEU A 19 -4.82 -20.35 -11.07
C LEU A 19 -5.66 -20.79 -12.27
N ALA A 20 -6.56 -19.93 -12.76
CA ALA A 20 -7.41 -20.23 -13.90
C ALA A 20 -6.59 -20.45 -15.19
N SER A 21 -5.56 -19.62 -15.44
CA SER A 21 -4.62 -19.81 -16.55
C SER A 21 -3.89 -21.17 -16.52
N SER A 22 -3.82 -21.82 -15.35
CA SER A 22 -3.24 -23.16 -15.19
C SER A 22 -4.27 -24.28 -15.22
N GLY A 23 -5.51 -23.99 -15.64
CA GLY A 23 -6.58 -24.96 -15.77
C GLY A 23 -7.27 -25.35 -14.45
N ILE A 24 -7.01 -24.63 -13.36
CA ILE A 24 -7.67 -24.88 -12.07
C ILE A 24 -9.03 -24.17 -12.08
N PRO A 25 -10.16 -24.86 -11.78
CA PRO A 25 -11.47 -24.23 -11.63
C PRO A 25 -11.47 -23.23 -10.47
N VAL A 26 -11.71 -21.94 -10.77
CA VAL A 26 -11.69 -20.84 -9.80
C VAL A 26 -13.00 -20.07 -9.85
N THR A 27 -13.57 -19.80 -8.68
CA THR A 27 -14.66 -18.85 -8.52
C THR A 27 -14.21 -17.70 -7.62
N VAL A 28 -14.21 -16.46 -8.13
CA VAL A 28 -13.99 -15.24 -7.37
C VAL A 28 -15.32 -14.74 -6.85
N ILE A 29 -15.44 -14.53 -5.54
CA ILE A 29 -16.67 -14.06 -4.89
C ILE A 29 -16.37 -12.74 -4.18
N ASP A 30 -16.97 -11.65 -4.64
CA ASP A 30 -16.74 -10.30 -4.07
C ASP A 30 -18.05 -9.50 -4.03
N GLU A 31 -18.25 -8.74 -2.93
CA GLU A 31 -19.48 -7.94 -2.73
C GLU A 31 -19.60 -6.78 -3.73
N LYS A 32 -18.49 -6.18 -4.11
CA LYS A 32 -18.45 -4.89 -4.82
C LYS A 32 -17.80 -4.95 -6.19
N LEU A 33 -17.00 -5.99 -6.43
CA LEU A 33 -16.18 -6.16 -7.64
C LEU A 33 -15.25 -4.95 -7.87
N ALA A 34 -15.33 -4.33 -9.07
CA ALA A 34 -14.61 -3.10 -9.36
C ALA A 34 -15.31 -1.90 -8.71
N TRP A 35 -14.66 -1.32 -7.70
CA TRP A 35 -15.16 -0.14 -7.00
C TRP A 35 -14.01 0.74 -6.51
N GLU A 36 -14.28 2.03 -6.29
CA GLU A 36 -13.29 2.97 -5.80
C GLU A 36 -13.02 2.75 -4.30
N LYS A 37 -12.12 1.78 -4.00
CA LYS A 37 -11.66 1.54 -2.63
C LYS A 37 -10.82 2.73 -2.16
N PRO A 38 -11.04 3.28 -0.95
CA PRO A 38 -10.22 4.34 -0.38
C PRO A 38 -8.72 4.01 -0.41
N CYS A 39 -7.94 4.80 -1.14
CA CYS A 39 -6.51 4.58 -1.35
C CYS A 39 -5.88 5.78 -2.07
N GLY A 40 -4.60 6.07 -1.88
CA GLY A 40 -3.85 6.96 -2.75
C GLY A 40 -3.79 6.46 -4.21
N GLY A 41 -3.77 5.14 -4.39
CA GLY A 41 -3.72 4.49 -5.70
C GLY A 41 -2.34 4.42 -6.33
N GLY A 42 -1.30 4.72 -5.56
CA GLY A 42 0.08 4.64 -6.02
C GLY A 42 0.52 3.20 -6.26
N VAL A 43 1.02 2.94 -7.46
CA VAL A 43 1.68 1.68 -7.88
C VAL A 43 3.14 1.99 -8.08
N THR A 44 4.01 1.36 -7.30
CA THR A 44 5.44 1.63 -7.27
C THR A 44 6.15 1.16 -8.53
N ALA A 45 7.31 1.73 -8.82
CA ALA A 45 8.14 1.31 -9.96
C ALA A 45 8.49 -0.19 -9.87
N ARG A 46 8.73 -0.71 -8.66
CA ARG A 46 8.94 -2.16 -8.44
C ARG A 46 7.72 -2.97 -8.89
N ALA A 47 6.51 -2.51 -8.57
CA ALA A 47 5.29 -3.23 -8.97
C ALA A 47 5.12 -3.21 -10.51
N LEU A 48 5.39 -2.08 -11.17
CA LEU A 48 5.34 -1.96 -12.63
C LEU A 48 6.39 -2.84 -13.33
N GLU A 49 7.58 -2.97 -12.77
CA GLU A 49 8.65 -3.82 -13.29
C GLU A 49 8.36 -5.32 -13.06
N THR A 50 7.81 -5.67 -11.90
CA THR A 50 7.46 -7.07 -11.60
C THR A 50 6.25 -7.54 -12.38
N TYR A 51 5.30 -6.64 -12.64
CA TYR A 51 4.03 -6.88 -13.32
C TYR A 51 3.85 -5.90 -14.48
N PRO A 52 4.60 -6.09 -15.62
CA PRO A 52 4.63 -5.13 -16.72
C PRO A 52 3.26 -4.83 -17.35
N PHE A 53 2.29 -5.73 -17.22
CA PHE A 53 0.94 -5.52 -17.72
C PHE A 53 0.27 -4.29 -17.08
N LEU A 54 0.66 -3.91 -15.86
CA LEU A 54 0.16 -2.69 -15.22
C LEU A 54 0.56 -1.40 -15.97
N ALA A 55 1.70 -1.41 -16.67
CA ALA A 55 2.14 -0.27 -17.47
C ALA A 55 1.74 -0.38 -18.95
N ALA A 56 1.55 -1.61 -19.44
CA ALA A 56 1.25 -1.88 -20.85
C ALA A 56 -0.25 -1.78 -21.18
N ASP A 57 -1.11 -1.90 -20.17
CA ASP A 57 -2.55 -1.79 -20.35
C ASP A 57 -2.98 -0.34 -20.64
N LYS A 58 -4.00 -0.17 -21.49
CA LYS A 58 -4.55 1.14 -21.87
C LYS A 58 -5.50 1.72 -20.82
N SER A 59 -5.65 1.07 -19.67
CA SER A 59 -6.48 1.56 -18.59
C SER A 59 -5.99 2.92 -18.07
N PRO A 60 -6.89 3.85 -17.76
CA PRO A 60 -6.51 5.20 -17.36
C PRO A 60 -5.67 5.19 -16.06
N ALA A 61 -4.43 5.61 -16.16
CA ALA A 61 -3.54 5.84 -15.03
C ALA A 61 -2.74 7.14 -15.25
N ARG A 62 -2.43 7.84 -14.18
CA ARG A 62 -1.53 8.99 -14.25
C ARG A 62 -0.12 8.55 -13.85
N PHE A 63 0.82 8.75 -14.75
CA PHE A 63 2.22 8.52 -14.45
C PHE A 63 2.86 9.80 -13.92
N VAL A 64 3.53 9.72 -12.77
CA VAL A 64 4.18 10.85 -12.12
C VAL A 64 5.67 10.59 -11.96
N GLU A 65 6.49 11.60 -12.31
CA GLU A 65 7.95 11.54 -12.25
C GLU A 65 8.54 12.37 -11.11
N ARG A 66 7.68 13.00 -10.30
CA ARG A 66 8.11 13.85 -9.19
C ARG A 66 7.37 13.48 -7.90
N ALA A 67 8.11 13.50 -6.78
CA ALA A 67 7.57 13.33 -5.45
C ALA A 67 8.04 14.47 -4.54
N VAL A 68 7.12 15.17 -3.92
CA VAL A 68 7.40 16.23 -2.96
C VAL A 68 7.26 15.66 -1.55
N LEU A 69 8.33 15.73 -0.77
CA LEU A 69 8.31 15.37 0.65
C LEU A 69 8.31 16.65 1.49
N VAL A 70 7.37 16.75 2.41
CA VAL A 70 7.20 17.91 3.29
C VAL A 70 7.37 17.46 4.73
N ALA A 71 8.34 18.06 5.43
CA ALA A 71 8.54 17.82 6.86
C ALA A 71 7.48 18.55 7.70
N SER A 72 7.29 18.11 8.95
CA SER A 72 6.38 18.79 9.90
C SER A 72 6.76 20.24 10.23
N THR A 73 7.96 20.67 9.87
CA THR A 73 8.47 22.05 9.98
C THR A 73 8.18 22.91 8.75
N GLY A 74 7.56 22.35 7.70
CA GLY A 74 7.35 23.03 6.43
C GLY A 74 8.54 22.92 5.44
N ALA A 75 9.68 22.36 5.86
CA ALA A 75 10.79 22.11 4.94
C ALA A 75 10.36 21.12 3.85
N ARG A 76 10.70 21.41 2.57
CA ARG A 76 10.25 20.65 1.40
C ARG A 76 11.44 20.21 0.58
N VAL A 77 11.31 19.06 -0.10
CA VAL A 77 12.22 18.60 -1.15
C VAL A 77 11.41 17.99 -2.28
N CYS A 78 11.74 18.34 -3.52
CA CYS A 78 11.19 17.72 -4.71
C CYS A 78 12.21 16.70 -5.25
N LEU A 79 11.80 15.44 -5.30
CA LEU A 79 12.60 14.35 -5.84
C LEU A 79 12.15 14.07 -7.27
N ARG A 80 13.07 14.11 -8.22
CA ARG A 80 12.82 13.62 -9.58
C ARG A 80 13.04 12.10 -9.59
N LEU A 81 11.96 11.35 -9.73
CA LEU A 81 12.00 9.90 -9.68
C LEU A 81 12.72 9.32 -10.91
N ARG A 82 13.61 8.38 -10.71
CA ARG A 82 14.33 7.68 -11.79
C ARG A 82 13.40 6.86 -12.68
N LYS A 83 12.29 6.42 -12.12
CA LYS A 83 11.21 5.71 -12.79
C LYS A 83 9.87 6.23 -12.28
N PRO A 84 8.88 6.40 -13.16
CA PRO A 84 7.59 6.92 -12.75
C PRO A 84 6.85 5.98 -11.79
N LEU A 85 5.98 6.56 -10.98
CA LEU A 85 4.90 5.86 -10.29
C LEU A 85 3.64 5.95 -11.16
N ALA A 86 2.82 4.92 -11.17
CA ALA A 86 1.49 4.99 -11.73
C ALA A 86 0.45 5.22 -10.63
N ILE A 87 -0.44 6.19 -10.84
CA ILE A 87 -1.53 6.49 -9.91
C ILE A 87 -2.83 6.04 -10.56
N TYR A 88 -3.39 4.98 -10.02
CA TYR A 88 -4.64 4.38 -10.50
C TYR A 88 -5.85 4.78 -9.66
N SER A 89 -6.99 5.00 -10.30
CA SER A 89 -8.27 4.76 -9.62
C SER A 89 -8.37 3.29 -9.22
N ARG A 90 -8.87 3.01 -8.03
CA ARG A 90 -8.99 1.63 -7.56
C ARG A 90 -10.10 0.89 -8.30
N GLU A 91 -11.12 1.57 -8.76
CA GLU A 91 -12.13 1.01 -9.65
C GLU A 91 -11.50 0.52 -10.96
N VAL A 92 -10.67 1.34 -11.58
CA VAL A 92 -9.95 0.98 -12.82
C VAL A 92 -8.98 -0.18 -12.58
N LEU A 93 -8.13 -0.09 -11.55
CA LEU A 93 -7.17 -1.15 -11.26
C LEU A 93 -7.85 -2.49 -10.91
N ASN A 94 -8.91 -2.47 -10.11
CA ASN A 94 -9.63 -3.68 -9.74
C ASN A 94 -10.40 -4.25 -10.95
N GLY A 95 -10.99 -3.38 -11.80
CA GLY A 95 -11.63 -3.78 -13.06
C GLY A 95 -10.65 -4.51 -13.98
N LEU A 96 -9.49 -3.90 -14.23
CA LEU A 96 -8.42 -4.50 -15.03
C LEU A 96 -8.05 -5.90 -14.53
N LEU A 97 -7.84 -6.08 -13.23
CA LEU A 97 -7.42 -7.36 -12.66
C LEU A 97 -8.54 -8.41 -12.69
N LEU A 98 -9.78 -8.02 -12.45
CA LEU A 98 -10.94 -8.92 -12.56
C LEU A 98 -11.21 -9.35 -14.00
N ASP A 99 -11.11 -8.43 -14.97
CA ASP A 99 -11.24 -8.76 -16.39
C ASP A 99 -10.16 -9.74 -16.85
N ARG A 100 -8.93 -9.59 -16.35
CA ARG A 100 -7.85 -10.55 -16.62
C ARG A 100 -8.17 -11.93 -16.04
N ALA A 101 -8.67 -12.00 -14.81
CA ALA A 101 -9.07 -13.25 -14.18
C ALA A 101 -10.21 -13.93 -14.98
N GLN A 102 -11.22 -13.18 -15.43
CA GLN A 102 -12.31 -13.73 -16.26
C GLN A 102 -11.82 -14.23 -17.62
N ARG A 103 -10.96 -13.47 -18.31
CA ARG A 103 -10.34 -13.91 -19.58
C ARG A 103 -9.49 -15.16 -19.42
N ALA A 104 -8.90 -15.37 -18.23
CA ALA A 104 -8.16 -16.59 -17.89
C ALA A 104 -9.08 -17.80 -17.58
N GLY A 105 -10.40 -17.59 -17.49
CA GLY A 105 -11.39 -18.64 -17.24
C GLY A 105 -11.89 -18.73 -15.80
N ALA A 106 -11.62 -17.71 -14.95
CA ALA A 106 -12.21 -17.67 -13.61
C ALA A 106 -13.68 -17.19 -13.68
N ASP A 107 -14.57 -17.84 -12.93
CA ASP A 107 -15.91 -17.35 -12.68
C ASP A 107 -15.86 -16.18 -11.70
N VAL A 108 -16.49 -15.05 -12.03
CA VAL A 108 -16.55 -13.88 -11.13
C VAL A 108 -17.99 -13.63 -10.72
N VAL A 109 -18.26 -13.72 -9.43
CA VAL A 109 -19.61 -13.65 -8.86
C VAL A 109 -19.70 -12.48 -7.87
N GLN A 110 -20.76 -11.69 -7.99
CA GLN A 110 -21.06 -10.62 -7.05
C GLN A 110 -21.87 -11.14 -5.87
N ASP A 111 -21.20 -11.50 -4.80
CA ASP A 111 -21.82 -11.88 -3.51
C ASP A 111 -20.86 -11.55 -2.35
N ARG A 112 -21.38 -11.59 -1.14
CA ARG A 112 -20.60 -11.40 0.09
C ARG A 112 -20.64 -12.68 0.92
N ILE A 113 -19.49 -13.31 1.08
CA ILE A 113 -19.34 -14.43 2.01
C ILE A 113 -19.39 -13.90 3.45
N VAL A 114 -20.26 -14.48 4.24
CA VAL A 114 -20.50 -14.11 5.64
C VAL A 114 -20.06 -15.20 6.61
N ASP A 115 -19.98 -16.44 6.15
CA ASP A 115 -19.52 -17.58 6.94
C ASP A 115 -18.84 -18.63 6.05
N ALA A 116 -17.92 -19.42 6.62
CA ALA A 116 -17.19 -20.47 5.98
C ALA A 116 -16.98 -21.64 6.96
N GLU A 117 -17.47 -22.82 6.61
CA GLU A 117 -17.33 -24.04 7.39
C GLU A 117 -16.65 -25.12 6.56
N ARG A 118 -15.69 -25.83 7.14
CA ARG A 118 -15.06 -27.00 6.50
C ARG A 118 -15.64 -28.30 7.03
N ARG A 119 -16.19 -29.12 6.12
CA ARG A 119 -16.70 -30.47 6.42
C ARG A 119 -16.16 -31.48 5.42
N ASN A 120 -15.64 -32.58 5.89
CA ASN A 120 -15.15 -33.66 5.04
C ASN A 120 -14.22 -33.14 3.90
N GLU A 121 -13.23 -32.31 4.28
CA GLU A 121 -12.26 -31.68 3.38
C GLU A 121 -12.80 -30.66 2.37
N THR A 122 -14.10 -30.43 2.33
CA THR A 122 -14.76 -29.46 1.47
C THR A 122 -15.21 -28.23 2.28
N TRP A 123 -14.93 -27.05 1.77
CA TRP A 123 -15.45 -25.81 2.27
C TRP A 123 -16.90 -25.59 1.82
N ARG A 124 -17.75 -25.21 2.75
CA ARG A 124 -19.09 -24.69 2.51
C ARG A 124 -19.08 -23.21 2.86
N LEU A 125 -19.31 -22.38 1.86
CA LEU A 125 -19.29 -20.93 2.01
C LEU A 125 -20.73 -20.42 1.95
N GLN A 126 -21.14 -19.69 2.97
CA GLN A 126 -22.43 -19.03 3.01
C GLN A 126 -22.28 -17.62 2.50
N GLY A 127 -22.78 -17.34 1.31
CA GLY A 127 -22.96 -16.00 0.79
C GLY A 127 -24.27 -15.36 1.28
N LYS A 128 -24.43 -14.07 1.07
CA LYS A 128 -25.71 -13.37 1.30
C LYS A 128 -26.79 -13.80 0.30
N ARG A 129 -26.39 -14.18 -0.90
CA ARG A 129 -27.32 -14.57 -2.00
C ARG A 129 -27.34 -16.06 -2.20
N ASP A 130 -26.15 -16.69 -2.28
CA ASP A 130 -25.99 -18.09 -2.64
C ASP A 130 -25.07 -18.86 -1.70
N ARG A 131 -24.99 -20.17 -1.91
CA ARG A 131 -24.05 -21.08 -1.24
C ARG A 131 -23.04 -21.62 -2.24
N TYR A 132 -21.79 -21.68 -1.81
CA TYR A 132 -20.69 -22.14 -2.65
C TYR A 132 -19.95 -23.29 -1.97
N THR A 133 -19.27 -24.10 -2.75
CA THR A 133 -18.39 -25.17 -2.26
C THR A 133 -17.04 -25.09 -2.94
N ALA A 134 -15.97 -25.40 -2.20
CA ALA A 134 -14.61 -25.45 -2.71
C ALA A 134 -13.76 -26.44 -1.92
N ASP A 135 -12.70 -26.95 -2.56
CA ASP A 135 -11.69 -27.76 -1.88
C ASP A 135 -10.65 -26.89 -1.18
N PHE A 136 -10.42 -25.69 -1.71
CA PHE A 136 -9.47 -24.72 -1.18
C PHE A 136 -10.01 -23.29 -1.22
N CYS A 137 -9.77 -22.51 -0.16
CA CYS A 137 -10.17 -21.11 -0.07
C CYS A 137 -8.97 -20.17 -0.08
N VAL A 138 -8.97 -19.21 -1.01
CA VAL A 138 -8.07 -18.03 -0.99
C VAL A 138 -8.80 -16.89 -0.27
N VAL A 139 -8.32 -16.52 0.91
CA VAL A 139 -8.89 -15.44 1.71
C VAL A 139 -8.25 -14.11 1.29
N ALA A 140 -8.95 -13.36 0.45
CA ALA A 140 -8.53 -12.07 -0.11
C ALA A 140 -9.46 -10.92 0.31
N THR A 141 -10.09 -11.05 1.48
CA THR A 141 -11.16 -10.18 2.02
C THR A 141 -10.70 -8.77 2.39
N GLY A 142 -9.39 -8.51 2.32
CA GLY A 142 -8.83 -7.23 2.74
C GLY A 142 -8.71 -7.10 4.27
N ALA A 143 -8.49 -5.87 4.75
CA ALA A 143 -8.28 -5.60 6.17
C ALA A 143 -9.51 -5.87 7.05
N ARG A 144 -10.72 -5.83 6.49
CA ARG A 144 -11.97 -6.17 7.19
C ARG A 144 -12.35 -7.60 6.85
N ASN A 145 -11.69 -8.55 7.50
CA ASN A 145 -11.97 -9.96 7.27
C ASN A 145 -13.15 -10.45 8.14
N PRO A 146 -14.29 -10.86 7.54
CA PRO A 146 -15.41 -11.40 8.28
C PRO A 146 -15.20 -12.86 8.73
N LEU A 147 -14.24 -13.56 8.13
CA LEU A 147 -14.02 -14.99 8.36
C LEU A 147 -13.11 -15.17 9.58
N ARG A 148 -13.72 -15.55 10.70
CA ARG A 148 -12.99 -15.81 11.94
C ARG A 148 -11.99 -16.95 11.74
N GLN A 149 -10.80 -16.82 12.32
CA GLN A 149 -9.71 -17.81 12.29
C GLN A 149 -9.09 -18.11 10.90
N MET A 150 -9.55 -17.41 9.84
CA MET A 150 -8.98 -17.53 8.50
C MET A 150 -8.34 -16.19 8.08
N GLY A 151 -7.04 -16.06 8.26
CA GLY A 151 -6.28 -14.83 7.98
C GLY A 151 -5.96 -14.01 9.22
N THR A 152 -5.53 -12.78 8.99
CA THR A 152 -5.07 -11.87 10.05
C THR A 152 -6.23 -11.35 10.88
N GLU A 153 -6.15 -11.50 12.19
CA GLU A 153 -7.02 -10.85 13.15
C GLU A 153 -6.40 -9.53 13.59
N LEU A 154 -6.86 -8.43 12.98
CA LEU A 154 -6.36 -7.09 13.29
C LEU A 154 -6.84 -6.64 14.68
N ARG A 155 -5.88 -6.34 15.56
CA ARG A 155 -6.10 -5.64 16.81
C ARG A 155 -6.02 -4.13 16.57
N ARG A 156 -6.34 -3.34 17.58
CA ARG A 156 -6.27 -1.88 17.49
C ARG A 156 -4.87 -1.38 17.15
N GLU A 157 -3.84 -2.00 17.76
CA GLU A 157 -2.44 -1.72 17.48
C GLU A 157 -1.96 -2.16 16.10
N ASP A 158 -2.72 -3.01 15.41
CA ASP A 158 -2.39 -3.59 14.11
C ASP A 158 -3.04 -2.84 12.94
N ALA A 159 -3.76 -1.75 13.23
CA ALA A 159 -4.52 -1.05 12.22
C ALA A 159 -4.08 0.41 12.06
N TYR A 160 -3.94 0.83 10.81
CA TYR A 160 -4.00 2.23 10.43
C TYR A 160 -5.40 2.57 9.93
N VAL A 161 -5.82 3.79 10.17
CA VAL A 161 -6.94 4.38 9.45
C VAL A 161 -6.38 5.24 8.32
N ALA A 162 -6.90 5.03 7.12
CA ALA A 162 -6.73 5.91 5.99
C ALA A 162 -8.06 6.60 5.72
N LEU A 163 -8.09 7.93 5.78
CA LEU A 163 -9.27 8.72 5.45
C LEU A 163 -8.88 9.96 4.65
N GLY A 164 -9.81 10.50 3.91
CA GLY A 164 -9.56 11.66 3.07
C GLY A 164 -10.72 11.99 2.15
N TYR A 165 -10.38 12.68 1.08
CA TYR A 165 -11.33 13.24 0.14
C TYR A 165 -10.87 13.02 -1.30
N TYR A 166 -11.81 12.74 -2.19
CA TYR A 166 -11.61 12.91 -3.63
C TYR A 166 -11.98 14.36 -3.96
N VAL A 167 -10.97 15.12 -4.40
CA VAL A 167 -11.02 16.58 -4.52
C VAL A 167 -10.90 16.96 -5.99
N PRO A 168 -11.75 17.82 -6.54
CA PRO A 168 -11.53 18.40 -7.86
C PRO A 168 -10.18 19.11 -7.92
N GLY A 169 -9.40 18.88 -8.96
CA GLY A 169 -8.10 19.52 -9.16
C GLY A 169 -7.10 18.63 -9.88
N GLN A 170 -5.97 19.22 -10.24
CA GLN A 170 -4.87 18.53 -10.91
C GLN A 170 -3.53 18.86 -10.24
N LEU A 171 -2.60 17.92 -10.33
CA LEU A 171 -1.25 18.04 -9.81
C LEU A 171 -0.33 17.15 -10.65
N GLU A 172 0.91 17.58 -10.91
CA GLU A 172 1.85 16.81 -11.72
C GLU A 172 2.84 15.96 -10.90
N HIS A 173 2.70 15.96 -9.60
CA HIS A 173 3.56 15.23 -8.68
C HIS A 173 2.72 14.61 -7.57
N ILE A 174 3.29 13.68 -6.82
CA ILE A 174 2.72 13.27 -5.53
C ILE A 174 3.30 14.14 -4.43
N GLU A 175 2.49 14.43 -3.41
CA GLU A 175 2.97 15.07 -2.20
C GLU A 175 2.76 14.16 -0.99
N ILE A 176 3.76 14.10 -0.10
CA ILE A 176 3.71 13.39 1.17
C ILE A 176 4.16 14.35 2.26
N GLN A 177 3.25 14.69 3.18
CA GLN A 177 3.53 15.58 4.30
C GLN A 177 3.54 14.81 5.62
N PHE A 178 4.69 14.85 6.30
CA PHE A 178 4.83 14.30 7.64
C PHE A 178 4.25 15.24 8.69
N CYS A 179 3.49 14.69 9.63
CA CYS A 179 2.79 15.46 10.65
C CYS A 179 3.42 15.26 12.02
N LYS A 180 3.59 16.36 12.78
CA LYS A 180 4.13 16.28 14.14
C LYS A 180 3.22 15.45 15.06
N GLY A 181 3.81 14.46 15.74
CA GLY A 181 3.10 13.62 16.70
C GLY A 181 2.13 12.61 16.09
N LEU A 182 2.23 12.36 14.78
CA LEU A 182 1.49 11.32 14.07
C LEU A 182 2.45 10.23 13.60
N GLU A 183 2.11 8.97 13.86
CA GLU A 183 2.70 7.82 13.18
C GLU A 183 1.90 7.62 11.89
N GLY A 184 2.31 8.32 10.84
CA GLY A 184 1.60 8.41 9.57
C GLY A 184 1.91 9.71 8.83
N TYR A 185 1.17 9.99 7.76
CA TYR A 185 1.38 11.15 6.89
C TYR A 185 0.10 11.56 6.15
N ILE A 186 0.09 12.78 5.61
CA ILE A 186 -0.87 13.25 4.62
C ILE A 186 -0.31 12.98 3.24
N TRP A 187 -1.16 12.60 2.30
CA TRP A 187 -0.81 12.45 0.88
C TRP A 187 -1.71 13.28 -0.03
N VAL A 188 -1.16 13.74 -1.15
CA VAL A 188 -1.90 14.25 -2.30
C VAL A 188 -1.45 13.48 -3.53
N PHE A 189 -2.32 12.67 -4.10
CA PHE A 189 -2.01 11.84 -5.25
C PHE A 189 -2.94 12.19 -6.41
N PRO A 190 -2.39 12.65 -7.55
CA PRO A 190 -3.17 13.01 -8.72
C PRO A 190 -3.72 11.78 -9.42
N ARG A 191 -5.03 11.75 -9.61
CA ARG A 191 -5.72 10.84 -10.51
C ARG A 191 -5.81 11.44 -11.90
N THR A 192 -6.45 10.76 -12.82
CA THR A 192 -6.66 11.28 -14.18
C THR A 192 -7.62 12.47 -14.21
N ASP A 193 -8.58 12.54 -13.28
CA ASP A 193 -9.70 13.49 -13.26
C ASP A 193 -9.87 14.24 -11.93
N HIS A 194 -9.18 13.82 -10.87
CA HIS A 194 -9.28 14.41 -9.53
C HIS A 194 -8.02 14.16 -8.70
N LEU A 195 -7.96 14.71 -7.49
CA LEU A 195 -6.93 14.43 -6.48
C LEU A 195 -7.48 13.49 -5.41
N SER A 196 -6.67 12.51 -4.99
CA SER A 196 -6.88 11.79 -3.73
C SER A 196 -6.07 12.47 -2.65
N VAL A 197 -6.74 13.24 -1.78
CA VAL A 197 -6.14 13.93 -0.64
C VAL A 197 -6.52 13.19 0.63
N GLY A 198 -5.56 12.67 1.37
CA GLY A 198 -5.89 11.90 2.54
C GLY A 198 -4.79 11.86 3.59
N ILE A 199 -5.10 11.25 4.70
CA ILE A 199 -4.21 11.03 5.83
C ILE A 199 -4.29 9.58 6.27
N CYS A 200 -3.15 8.98 6.57
CA CYS A 200 -3.11 7.70 7.26
C CYS A 200 -2.35 7.81 8.57
N GLY A 201 -2.73 6.98 9.51
CA GLY A 201 -2.01 6.90 10.77
C GLY A 201 -2.61 5.88 11.75
N LYS A 202 -1.84 5.54 12.77
CA LYS A 202 -2.33 4.73 13.88
C LYS A 202 -3.40 5.48 14.66
N ILE A 203 -4.42 4.75 15.11
CA ILE A 203 -5.49 5.29 15.93
C ILE A 203 -4.96 5.47 17.36
N ASP A 204 -4.87 6.73 17.79
CA ASP A 204 -4.62 7.10 19.18
C ASP A 204 -5.93 7.24 20.00
N SER A 205 -5.83 7.83 21.19
CA SER A 205 -6.98 8.08 22.07
C SER A 205 -8.00 9.05 21.48
N GLN A 206 -7.59 9.94 20.55
CA GLN A 206 -8.45 10.92 19.88
C GLN A 206 -9.17 10.34 18.64
N GLY A 207 -8.75 9.17 18.17
CA GLY A 207 -9.41 8.42 17.10
C GLY A 207 -9.41 9.09 15.72
N THR A 208 -10.33 8.62 14.88
CA THR A 208 -10.56 9.15 13.53
C THR A 208 -10.91 10.65 13.46
N PRO A 209 -11.64 11.25 14.42
CA PRO A 209 -11.91 12.70 14.38
C PRO A 209 -10.64 13.56 14.37
N ARG A 210 -9.57 13.15 15.05
CA ARG A 210 -8.28 13.88 14.99
C ARG A 210 -7.70 13.85 13.58
N LEU A 211 -7.62 12.69 12.96
CA LEU A 211 -7.08 12.55 11.60
C LEU A 211 -7.90 13.38 10.61
N ARG A 212 -9.24 13.34 10.76
CA ARG A 212 -10.14 14.13 9.90
C ARG A 212 -9.87 15.62 10.03
N ARG A 213 -9.80 16.16 11.24
CA ARG A 213 -9.45 17.59 11.45
C ARG A 213 -8.08 17.96 10.89
N MET A 214 -7.09 17.04 10.94
CA MET A 214 -5.77 17.30 10.38
C MET A 214 -5.79 17.41 8.85
N VAL A 215 -6.46 16.51 8.15
CA VAL A 215 -6.55 16.58 6.68
C VAL A 215 -7.42 17.74 6.21
N GLU A 216 -8.53 18.04 6.90
CA GLU A 216 -9.38 19.19 6.58
C GLU A 216 -8.63 20.51 6.78
N ARG A 217 -7.82 20.63 7.83
CA ARG A 217 -6.93 21.79 8.02
C ARG A 217 -5.92 21.91 6.88
N TYR A 218 -5.25 20.81 6.53
CA TYR A 218 -4.35 20.79 5.38
C TYR A 218 -5.04 21.25 4.11
N MET A 219 -6.25 20.77 3.84
CA MET A 219 -7.04 21.17 2.67
C MET A 219 -7.36 22.66 2.69
N ALA A 220 -7.78 23.21 3.82
CA ALA A 220 -8.05 24.65 3.98
C ALA A 220 -6.79 25.51 3.76
N GLU A 221 -5.64 25.09 4.31
CA GLU A 221 -4.36 25.79 4.13
C GLU A 221 -3.87 25.80 2.67
N HIS A 222 -4.33 24.83 1.86
CA HIS A 222 -3.96 24.69 0.44
C HIS A 222 -5.10 25.09 -0.54
N GLY A 223 -6.18 25.69 -0.03
CA GLY A 223 -7.30 26.15 -0.86
C GLY A 223 -8.12 25.03 -1.51
N LEU A 224 -8.09 23.82 -0.94
CA LEU A 224 -8.83 22.68 -1.46
C LEU A 224 -10.25 22.64 -0.88
N PRO A 225 -11.31 22.61 -1.73
CA PRO A 225 -12.70 22.72 -1.27
C PRO A 225 -13.19 21.42 -0.62
N VAL A 226 -13.41 21.42 0.69
CA VAL A 226 -13.98 20.26 1.40
C VAL A 226 -15.42 20.01 0.99
N GLU A 227 -16.21 21.06 0.80
CA GLU A 227 -17.66 21.01 0.49
C GLU A 227 -17.98 20.38 -0.88
N ARG A 228 -17.04 20.49 -1.82
CA ARG A 228 -17.16 19.93 -3.16
C ARG A 228 -16.45 18.56 -3.28
N SER A 229 -16.02 17.97 -2.15
CA SER A 229 -15.19 16.78 -2.13
C SER A 229 -15.93 15.59 -1.51
N ARG A 230 -15.68 14.38 -2.04
CA ARG A 230 -16.30 13.15 -1.54
C ARG A 230 -15.41 12.51 -0.48
N PHE A 231 -15.90 12.45 0.76
CA PHE A 231 -15.21 11.81 1.88
C PHE A 231 -15.11 10.30 1.71
N TYR A 232 -13.98 9.73 2.16
CA TYR A 232 -13.77 8.29 2.26
C TYR A 232 -13.00 7.91 3.54
N CYS A 233 -13.17 6.66 3.99
CA CYS A 233 -12.44 6.12 5.13
C CYS A 233 -12.29 4.59 4.99
N HIS A 234 -11.10 4.08 5.30
CA HIS A 234 -10.79 2.65 5.26
C HIS A 234 -9.74 2.24 6.30
N LEU A 235 -9.71 0.94 6.64
CA LEU A 235 -8.67 0.35 7.47
C LEU A 235 -7.56 -0.23 6.59
N LEU A 236 -6.32 -0.09 7.05
CA LEU A 236 -5.14 -0.74 6.49
C LEU A 236 -4.50 -1.62 7.59
N PRO A 237 -3.98 -2.80 7.26
CA PRO A 237 -3.16 -3.54 8.20
C PRO A 237 -1.82 -2.79 8.40
N SER A 238 -1.40 -2.67 9.64
CA SER A 238 -0.07 -2.19 10.01
C SER A 238 0.35 -2.93 11.27
N LEU A 239 0.71 -4.19 11.10
CA LEU A 239 0.93 -5.11 12.19
C LEU A 239 2.01 -4.60 13.14
N ALA A 240 1.74 -4.67 14.44
CA ALA A 240 2.76 -4.50 15.46
C ALA A 240 3.81 -5.62 15.33
N PRO A 241 5.09 -5.39 15.69
CA PRO A 241 6.15 -6.39 15.53
C PRO A 241 5.83 -7.75 16.15
N SER A 242 5.18 -7.77 17.32
CA SER A 242 4.75 -9.00 18.01
C SER A 242 3.56 -9.70 17.32
N SER A 243 2.77 -8.97 16.54
CA SER A 243 1.63 -9.55 15.84
C SER A 243 2.01 -10.39 14.63
N PHE A 244 3.17 -10.11 14.02
CA PHE A 244 3.73 -10.97 12.97
C PHE A 244 3.99 -12.41 13.41
N GLU A 245 4.34 -12.63 14.68
CA GLU A 245 4.61 -13.97 15.22
C GLU A 245 3.33 -14.78 15.40
N ARG A 246 2.21 -14.11 15.71
CA ARG A 246 0.90 -14.72 15.91
C ARG A 246 0.07 -14.80 14.65
N ASN A 247 0.52 -14.15 13.58
CA ASN A 247 -0.26 -14.01 12.36
C ASN A 247 -0.40 -15.36 11.63
N ARG A 248 -1.63 -15.81 11.47
CA ARG A 248 -1.97 -17.05 10.74
C ARG A 248 -2.38 -16.70 9.33
N VAL A 249 -1.52 -17.04 8.38
CA VAL A 249 -1.72 -16.76 6.95
C VAL A 249 -2.13 -18.00 6.14
N ALA A 250 -2.13 -19.16 6.75
CA ALA A 250 -2.60 -20.39 6.12
C ALA A 250 -3.08 -21.41 7.16
N GLY A 251 -3.90 -22.33 6.73
CA GLY A 251 -4.42 -23.45 7.51
C GLY A 251 -4.90 -24.58 6.60
N SER A 252 -5.59 -25.56 7.20
CA SER A 252 -6.10 -26.70 6.46
C SER A 252 -7.12 -26.26 5.40
N GLY A 253 -6.75 -26.35 4.12
CA GLY A 253 -7.59 -26.00 2.96
C GLY A 253 -7.83 -24.51 2.75
N TRP A 254 -7.02 -23.62 3.33
CA TRP A 254 -7.11 -22.17 3.08
C TRP A 254 -5.76 -21.45 3.20
N ALA A 255 -5.65 -20.32 2.51
CA ALA A 255 -4.55 -19.37 2.70
C ALA A 255 -5.03 -17.94 2.48
N ALA A 256 -4.46 -16.97 3.24
CA ALA A 256 -4.76 -15.56 3.12
C ALA A 256 -3.72 -14.84 2.27
N VAL A 257 -4.15 -13.81 1.53
CA VAL A 257 -3.33 -12.97 0.65
C VAL A 257 -3.63 -11.49 0.85
N GLY A 258 -2.69 -10.61 0.51
CA GLY A 258 -2.84 -9.17 0.62
C GLY A 258 -3.12 -8.68 2.04
N ASP A 259 -4.02 -7.70 2.18
CA ASP A 259 -4.38 -7.13 3.49
C ASP A 259 -4.97 -8.19 4.45
N ALA A 260 -5.63 -9.23 3.93
CA ALA A 260 -6.15 -10.33 4.75
C ALA A 260 -5.02 -11.20 5.35
N ALA A 261 -3.82 -11.14 4.81
CA ALA A 261 -2.61 -11.71 5.38
C ALA A 261 -1.76 -10.69 6.17
N GLY A 262 -2.25 -9.46 6.35
CA GLY A 262 -1.55 -8.41 7.09
C GLY A 262 -0.40 -7.77 6.31
N LEU A 263 -0.43 -7.82 4.98
CA LEU A 263 0.67 -7.43 4.12
C LEU A 263 0.51 -6.00 3.60
N ALA A 264 0.92 -5.04 4.41
CA ALA A 264 1.13 -3.66 3.99
C ALA A 264 2.40 -3.11 4.65
N ASP A 265 3.10 -2.25 3.93
CA ASP A 265 4.31 -1.62 4.46
C ASP A 265 3.96 -0.67 5.61
N PRO A 266 4.57 -0.84 6.79
CA PRO A 266 4.20 -0.08 7.99
C PRO A 266 4.70 1.38 7.97
N ILE A 267 5.58 1.75 7.04
CA ILE A 267 6.09 3.12 6.88
C ILE A 267 5.45 3.80 5.66
N THR A 268 5.49 3.17 4.51
CA THR A 268 5.00 3.78 3.27
C THR A 268 3.50 3.58 3.05
N GLY A 269 2.87 2.62 3.72
CA GLY A 269 1.49 2.22 3.47
C GLY A 269 1.31 1.47 2.14
N GLU A 270 2.39 1.06 1.46
CA GLU A 270 2.32 0.28 0.23
C GLU A 270 1.65 -1.06 0.50
N GLY A 271 0.52 -1.32 -0.17
CA GLY A 271 -0.19 -2.60 -0.07
C GLY A 271 -0.39 -3.28 -1.43
N ILE A 272 -0.44 -2.52 -2.53
CA ILE A 272 -0.78 -3.05 -3.86
C ILE A 272 0.27 -4.05 -4.35
N PHE A 273 1.55 -3.74 -4.24
CA PHE A 273 2.62 -4.67 -4.61
C PHE A 273 2.55 -5.96 -3.78
N PHE A 274 2.41 -5.85 -2.47
CA PHE A 274 2.33 -7.02 -1.58
C PHE A 274 1.06 -7.85 -1.83
N ALA A 275 -0.05 -7.19 -2.20
CA ALA A 275 -1.28 -7.87 -2.58
C ALA A 275 -1.06 -8.74 -3.83
N LEU A 276 -0.53 -8.16 -4.92
CA LEU A 276 -0.22 -8.91 -6.14
C LEU A 276 0.79 -10.02 -5.87
N ARG A 277 1.88 -9.70 -5.16
CA ARG A 277 2.98 -10.65 -4.90
C ARG A 277 2.57 -11.84 -4.05
N SER A 278 1.71 -11.63 -3.04
CA SER A 278 1.20 -12.73 -2.22
C SER A 278 0.21 -13.60 -2.98
N GLY A 279 -0.63 -13.01 -3.83
CA GLY A 279 -1.53 -13.76 -4.72
C GLY A 279 -0.76 -14.62 -5.73
N ASP A 280 0.30 -14.04 -6.32
CA ASP A 280 1.22 -14.73 -7.22
C ASP A 280 1.92 -15.92 -6.54
N LEU A 281 2.51 -15.67 -5.37
CA LEU A 281 3.19 -16.70 -4.58
C LEU A 281 2.28 -17.85 -4.18
N LEU A 282 1.03 -17.53 -3.78
CA LEU A 282 0.05 -18.57 -3.44
C LEU A 282 -0.32 -19.40 -4.67
N ALA A 283 -0.59 -18.74 -5.79
CA ALA A 283 -0.90 -19.43 -7.03
C ALA A 283 0.23 -20.37 -7.45
N ASP A 284 1.49 -19.93 -7.39
CA ASP A 284 2.65 -20.77 -7.65
C ASP A 284 2.69 -22.02 -6.73
N CYS A 285 2.43 -21.83 -5.43
CA CYS A 285 2.41 -22.95 -4.48
C CYS A 285 1.29 -23.95 -4.79
N VAL A 286 0.12 -23.48 -5.18
CA VAL A 286 -1.03 -24.31 -5.54
C VAL A 286 -0.76 -25.09 -6.83
N ILE A 287 -0.30 -24.40 -7.88
CA ILE A 287 -0.01 -25.00 -9.21
C ILE A 287 1.08 -26.08 -9.09
N GLN A 288 2.08 -25.86 -8.23
CA GLN A 288 3.17 -26.81 -8.00
C GLN A 288 2.81 -27.93 -7.01
N GLY A 289 1.59 -27.97 -6.46
CA GLY A 289 1.19 -28.93 -5.42
C GLY A 289 1.91 -28.74 -4.08
N ARG A 290 2.46 -27.56 -3.81
CA ARG A 290 3.31 -27.21 -2.65
C ARG A 290 2.63 -26.21 -1.72
N ILE A 291 1.33 -26.33 -1.52
CA ILE A 291 0.52 -25.41 -0.69
C ILE A 291 1.08 -25.28 0.73
N ALA A 292 1.60 -26.37 1.31
CA ALA A 292 2.21 -26.38 2.64
C ALA A 292 3.41 -25.41 2.78
N ASP A 293 4.11 -25.10 1.69
CA ASP A 293 5.26 -24.20 1.68
C ASP A 293 4.86 -22.70 1.70
N TYR A 294 3.59 -22.39 1.41
CA TYR A 294 3.16 -21.00 1.23
C TYR A 294 3.50 -20.12 2.42
N ALA A 295 3.11 -20.49 3.63
CA ALA A 295 3.33 -19.68 4.83
C ALA A 295 4.82 -19.41 5.07
N SER A 296 5.67 -20.42 4.91
CA SER A 296 7.13 -20.28 5.10
C SER A 296 7.78 -19.42 4.00
N ARG A 297 7.33 -19.55 2.74
CA ARG A 297 7.81 -18.73 1.63
C ARG A 297 7.36 -17.28 1.78
N LEU A 298 6.09 -17.06 2.16
CA LEU A 298 5.54 -15.73 2.41
C LEU A 298 6.33 -15.01 3.50
N ARG A 299 6.63 -15.72 4.61
CA ARG A 299 7.40 -15.17 5.71
C ARG A 299 8.78 -14.71 5.23
N ARG A 300 9.55 -15.57 4.59
CA ARG A 300 10.91 -15.24 4.12
C ARG A 300 10.94 -14.15 3.05
N GLN A 301 9.96 -14.12 2.14
CA GLN A 301 9.98 -13.19 1.01
C GLN A 301 9.39 -11.80 1.32
N MET A 302 8.54 -11.69 2.33
CA MET A 302 7.81 -10.45 2.61
C MET A 302 7.70 -10.14 4.11
N MET A 303 7.24 -11.08 4.95
CA MET A 303 6.85 -10.76 6.32
C MET A 303 8.04 -10.41 7.22
N ASP A 304 9.19 -11.04 7.04
CA ASP A 304 10.38 -10.75 7.86
C ASP A 304 10.88 -9.31 7.64
N ASP A 305 10.82 -8.82 6.39
CA ASP A 305 11.17 -7.43 6.07
C ASP A 305 10.12 -6.45 6.59
N LEU A 306 8.82 -6.76 6.42
CA LEU A 306 7.72 -5.95 6.97
C LEU A 306 7.75 -5.89 8.50
N GLN A 307 8.09 -6.99 9.18
CA GLN A 307 8.25 -7.01 10.64
C GLN A 307 9.39 -6.08 11.09
N LEU A 308 10.51 -6.06 10.35
CA LEU A 308 11.59 -5.10 10.61
C LEU A 308 11.12 -3.67 10.36
N GLY A 309 10.40 -3.41 9.28
CA GLY A 309 9.76 -2.13 8.99
C GLY A 309 8.85 -1.68 10.13
N ALA A 310 8.05 -2.58 10.70
CA ALA A 310 7.19 -2.29 11.84
C ALA A 310 7.96 -1.87 13.10
N ARG A 311 9.13 -2.48 13.35
CA ARG A 311 10.03 -2.06 14.44
C ARG A 311 10.60 -0.66 14.20
N LEU A 312 10.87 -0.31 12.95
CA LEU A 312 11.43 0.98 12.57
C LEU A 312 10.39 2.09 12.47
N ALA A 313 9.12 1.78 12.19
CA ALA A 313 8.07 2.78 11.96
C ALA A 313 7.90 3.76 13.14
N GLY A 314 7.85 3.25 14.38
CA GLY A 314 7.75 4.11 15.55
C GLY A 314 8.95 5.05 15.71
N ILE A 315 10.16 4.57 15.41
CA ILE A 315 11.38 5.38 15.42
C ILE A 315 11.34 6.40 14.29
N PHE A 316 10.96 6.00 13.09
CA PHE A 316 10.87 6.86 11.91
C PHE A 316 9.91 8.04 12.11
N TYR A 317 8.70 7.78 12.60
CA TYR A 317 7.67 8.81 12.72
C TYR A 317 7.80 9.66 13.99
N ARG A 318 8.24 9.09 15.11
CA ARG A 318 8.26 9.75 16.43
C ARG A 318 9.64 10.01 16.97
N GLY A 319 10.67 9.40 16.38
CA GLY A 319 12.05 9.55 16.79
C GLY A 319 12.60 10.95 16.55
N ARG A 320 13.67 11.27 17.26
CA ARG A 320 14.42 12.54 17.10
C ARG A 320 15.89 12.22 16.78
N PHE A 321 16.47 13.06 15.96
CA PHE A 321 17.87 13.01 15.59
C PHE A 321 18.43 14.43 15.52
N PHE A 322 19.49 14.72 16.28
CA PHE A 322 20.08 16.07 16.42
C PHE A 322 19.01 17.15 16.66
N PHE A 323 18.26 16.98 17.76
CA PHE A 323 17.24 17.94 18.25
C PHE A 323 15.98 18.11 17.40
N ASP A 324 15.88 17.44 16.23
CA ASP A 324 14.74 17.53 15.33
C ASP A 324 14.12 16.15 15.06
N SER A 325 12.94 16.10 14.43
CA SER A 325 12.32 14.84 14.05
C SER A 325 13.15 14.13 12.95
N ILE A 326 13.14 12.80 12.95
CA ILE A 326 13.80 12.01 11.89
C ILE A 326 13.26 12.39 10.52
N THR A 327 11.96 12.58 10.38
CA THR A 327 11.33 12.97 9.11
C THR A 327 11.79 14.36 8.64
N THR A 328 12.00 15.33 9.55
CA THR A 328 12.59 16.64 9.19
C THR A 328 14.03 16.48 8.72
N ARG A 329 14.85 15.71 9.45
CA ARG A 329 16.25 15.46 9.06
C ARG A 329 16.34 14.72 7.73
N MET A 330 15.44 13.77 7.49
CA MET A 330 15.34 13.07 6.22
C MET A 330 15.15 14.05 5.05
N VAL A 331 14.19 14.98 5.15
CA VAL A 331 13.97 16.01 4.10
C VAL A 331 15.20 16.90 3.92
N GLN A 332 15.85 17.31 5.02
CA GLN A 332 17.07 18.12 4.98
C GLN A 332 18.24 17.36 4.33
N PHE A 333 18.38 16.07 4.60
CA PHE A 333 19.45 15.25 4.03
C PHE A 333 19.24 14.98 2.54
N CYS A 334 18.00 14.76 2.10
CA CYS A 334 17.68 14.68 0.67
C CYS A 334 18.11 15.94 -0.11
N ARG A 335 18.02 17.13 0.52
CA ARG A 335 18.44 18.39 -0.10
C ARG A 335 19.97 18.56 -0.18
N ARG A 336 20.74 17.81 0.57
CA ARG A 336 22.18 18.06 0.78
C ARG A 336 23.08 16.88 0.42
N SER A 337 22.51 15.71 0.18
CA SER A 337 23.26 14.49 -0.15
C SER A 337 22.57 13.74 -1.27
N GLN A 338 23.23 13.62 -2.40
CA GLN A 338 22.76 12.85 -3.54
C GLN A 338 22.57 11.37 -3.17
N ARG A 339 23.46 10.83 -2.34
CA ARG A 339 23.36 9.42 -1.89
C ARG A 339 22.14 9.19 -1.00
N PHE A 340 21.79 10.17 -0.19
CA PHE A 340 20.59 10.08 0.63
C PHE A 340 19.32 10.24 -0.22
N GLU A 341 19.35 11.13 -1.21
CA GLU A 341 18.29 11.23 -2.23
C GLU A 341 18.09 9.92 -2.96
N ASP A 342 19.18 9.27 -3.41
CA ASP A 342 19.14 7.96 -4.06
C ASP A 342 18.50 6.88 -3.19
N LEU A 343 18.79 6.90 -1.89
CA LEU A 343 18.16 6.00 -0.94
C LEU A 343 16.64 6.24 -0.85
N MET A 344 16.23 7.50 -0.78
CA MET A 344 14.81 7.87 -0.72
C MET A 344 14.07 7.54 -2.01
N GLN A 345 14.70 7.72 -3.17
CA GLN A 345 14.14 7.30 -4.44
C GLN A 345 13.91 5.78 -4.50
N ASP A 346 14.86 4.98 -3.97
CA ASP A 346 14.70 3.52 -3.93
C ASP A 346 13.62 3.08 -2.92
N LEU A 347 13.43 3.82 -1.81
CA LEU A 347 12.32 3.60 -0.88
C LEU A 347 10.96 3.90 -1.54
N ILE A 348 10.83 5.05 -2.21
CA ILE A 348 9.60 5.44 -2.92
C ILE A 348 9.31 4.48 -4.08
N ALA A 349 10.34 4.01 -4.78
CA ALA A 349 10.20 3.01 -5.84
C ALA A 349 9.86 1.60 -5.32
N GLY A 350 9.86 1.37 -4.00
CA GLY A 350 9.66 0.07 -3.37
C GLY A 350 10.82 -0.92 -3.51
N ARG A 351 12.01 -0.47 -3.94
CA ARG A 351 13.19 -1.33 -4.17
C ARG A 351 14.05 -1.52 -2.94
N GLN A 352 14.05 -0.57 -1.99
CA GLN A 352 14.83 -0.65 -0.76
C GLN A 352 14.10 -1.50 0.28
N THR A 353 14.70 -2.62 0.69
CA THR A 353 14.24 -3.42 1.82
C THR A 353 14.74 -2.85 3.15
N TYR A 354 14.01 -3.10 4.24
CA TYR A 354 14.44 -2.70 5.59
C TYR A 354 15.66 -3.47 6.06
N GLN A 355 15.79 -4.74 5.68
CA GLN A 355 16.99 -5.54 5.95
C GLN A 355 18.23 -4.93 5.29
N GLY A 356 18.12 -4.48 4.05
CA GLY A 356 19.19 -3.81 3.32
C GLY A 356 19.48 -2.38 3.79
N LEU A 357 18.49 -1.71 4.39
CA LEU A 357 18.57 -0.30 4.77
C LEU A 357 19.68 -0.02 5.80
N LYS A 358 19.76 -0.83 6.86
CA LYS A 358 20.77 -0.67 7.90
C LYS A 358 22.19 -0.76 7.33
N SER A 359 22.48 -1.78 6.54
CA SER A 359 23.80 -1.97 5.92
C SER A 359 24.12 -0.87 4.92
N ARG A 360 23.14 -0.36 4.17
CA ARG A 360 23.31 0.75 3.24
C ARG A 360 23.60 2.06 3.97
N LEU A 361 22.84 2.38 5.03
CA LEU A 361 23.07 3.56 5.86
C LEU A 361 24.47 3.54 6.49
N TRP A 362 24.90 2.42 7.08
CA TRP A 362 26.22 2.30 7.66
C TRP A 362 27.34 2.51 6.64
N ARG A 363 27.26 1.89 5.47
CA ARG A 363 28.26 2.06 4.40
C ARG A 363 28.32 3.47 3.85
N GLN A 364 27.21 4.20 3.85
CA GLN A 364 27.11 5.55 3.28
C GLN A 364 27.27 6.65 4.33
N LEU A 365 27.26 6.33 5.62
CA LEU A 365 27.21 7.31 6.71
C LEU A 365 28.34 8.34 6.63
N GLY A 366 29.58 7.89 6.49
CA GLY A 366 30.75 8.79 6.43
C GLY A 366 30.68 9.77 5.25
N VAL A 367 30.31 9.28 4.07
CA VAL A 367 30.22 10.13 2.88
C VAL A 367 29.00 11.04 2.95
N THR A 368 27.87 10.56 3.42
CA THR A 368 26.66 11.39 3.62
C THR A 368 26.94 12.53 4.59
N LEU A 369 27.60 12.26 5.71
CA LEU A 369 28.00 13.30 6.68
C LEU A 369 28.99 14.29 6.07
N TRP A 370 29.94 13.82 5.26
CA TRP A 370 30.88 14.68 4.54
C TRP A 370 30.17 15.57 3.51
N GLU A 371 29.27 15.02 2.69
CA GLU A 371 28.45 15.77 1.72
C GLU A 371 27.61 16.86 2.44
N ILE A 372 26.97 16.52 3.54
CA ILE A 372 26.19 17.48 4.35
C ILE A 372 27.10 18.58 4.92
N ALA A 373 28.26 18.25 5.45
CA ALA A 373 29.22 19.22 6.01
C ALA A 373 29.79 20.17 4.95
N THR A 374 30.07 19.64 3.74
CA THR A 374 30.62 20.45 2.65
C THR A 374 29.57 21.27 1.93
N SER A 375 28.31 20.81 1.84
CA SER A 375 27.18 21.58 1.29
C SER A 375 26.84 22.83 2.10
N VAL A 376 27.24 22.87 3.37
CA VAL A 376 27.11 24.08 4.23
C VAL A 376 28.13 25.14 3.87
N ARG A 377 29.29 24.76 3.27
CA ARG A 377 30.39 25.68 2.90
C ARG A 377 30.31 26.18 1.46
N GLY A 378 29.70 25.45 0.56
CA GLY A 378 29.39 25.89 -0.80
C GLY A 378 27.96 26.39 -0.86
N GLY A 379 27.76 27.68 -1.06
CA GLY A 379 26.43 28.27 -1.18
C GLY A 379 25.58 27.47 -2.17
N ALA A 380 24.37 27.17 -1.76
CA ALA A 380 23.26 26.54 -2.45
C ALA A 380 23.56 26.11 -3.90
N SER A 381 23.90 24.84 -4.11
CA SER A 381 23.68 24.20 -5.39
C SER A 381 22.18 24.32 -5.68
N SER A 382 21.87 24.97 -6.78
CA SER A 382 20.55 25.17 -7.34
C SER A 382 19.95 23.83 -7.77
N ALA A 383 19.53 22.99 -6.80
CA ALA A 383 18.41 22.13 -7.06
C ALA A 383 17.23 23.09 -7.17
N ASP A 384 16.81 23.36 -8.39
CA ASP A 384 15.83 24.35 -8.79
C ASP A 384 14.73 24.47 -7.75
N LEU A 385 14.69 25.67 -7.13
CA LEU A 385 13.50 26.24 -6.51
C LEU A 385 12.47 26.51 -7.64
N HIS A 386 12.10 25.48 -8.39
CA HIS A 386 10.82 25.49 -9.04
C HIS A 386 9.81 25.39 -7.89
N GLU A 387 9.16 26.50 -7.60
CA GLU A 387 7.94 26.49 -6.81
C GLU A 387 7.11 25.33 -7.33
N PRO A 388 6.72 24.38 -6.44
CA PRO A 388 5.80 23.34 -6.83
C PRO A 388 4.58 24.04 -7.42
N SER A 389 4.16 23.66 -8.62
CA SER A 389 2.95 24.15 -9.26
C SER A 389 1.84 24.21 -8.22
N LYS A 390 1.27 25.40 -8.02
CA LYS A 390 0.11 25.57 -7.15
C LYS A 390 -0.93 24.56 -7.59
N ILE A 391 -1.63 23.97 -6.64
CA ILE A 391 -2.76 23.09 -6.94
C ILE A 391 -3.76 23.95 -7.71
N GLU A 392 -3.93 23.68 -8.99
CA GLU A 392 -4.88 24.41 -9.83
C GLU A 392 -6.27 23.88 -9.51
N SER A 393 -7.07 24.69 -8.85
CA SER A 393 -8.50 24.47 -8.72
C SER A 393 -9.14 24.78 -10.06
N PRO A 394 -9.96 23.91 -10.65
CA PRO A 394 -10.80 24.31 -11.76
C PRO A 394 -11.80 25.37 -11.26
N VAL A 395 -11.88 26.50 -11.98
CA VAL A 395 -12.82 27.61 -11.78
C VAL A 395 -14.26 27.11 -11.90
#